data_119dbc61f46eb4da22833f3e23f6ab66
#
_entry.id   119dbc61f46eb4da22833f3e23f6ab66
#
_cell.length_a   1.000
_cell.length_b   1.000
_cell.length_c   1.000
_cell.angle_alpha   90.00
_cell.angle_beta   90.00
_cell.angle_gamma   90.00
#
_symmetry.space_group_name_H-M   'P 1'
#
loop_
_entity.id
_entity.type
_entity.pdbx_description
1 polymer ?
#
loop_
_entity_poly.entity_id
_entity_poly.type
_entity_poly.pdbx_seq_one_letter_code
_entity_poly.pdbx_strand_id
1 'polypeptide(L)'
;LEIKKTNILNCLINSQGNVLLGGDPVALKDVNKEIRRRLAENDKLIISVKAHEKTKYGDYVSLIDQLKRANATRISIADSE
;
A
#
# COMPACT_ATOMS: atom_id res chain seq x y z
N LEU A 1 13.11 10.62 -18.07
CA LEU A 1 13.45 10.06 -16.77
C LEU A 1 12.72 8.74 -16.55
N GLU A 2 13.45 7.73 -16.23
CA GLU A 2 12.87 6.43 -15.95
C GLU A 2 12.46 6.31 -14.50
N ILE A 3 11.26 5.76 -14.27
CA ILE A 3 10.86 5.38 -12.94
C ILE A 3 11.42 3.99 -12.70
N LYS A 4 12.31 3.88 -11.75
CA LYS A 4 12.92 2.59 -11.45
C LYS A 4 11.90 1.71 -10.73
N LYS A 5 11.89 0.42 -11.08
CA LYS A 5 10.97 -0.53 -10.43
C LYS A 5 11.18 -0.58 -8.92
N THR A 6 12.39 -0.30 -8.46
CA THR A 6 12.70 -0.30 -7.03
C THR A 6 12.00 0.83 -6.27
N ASN A 7 11.47 1.82 -6.99
CA ASN A 7 10.73 2.92 -6.38
C ASN A 7 9.23 2.65 -6.29
N ILE A 8 8.79 1.48 -6.73
CA ILE A 8 7.38 1.12 -6.68
C ILE A 8 7.19 0.02 -5.64
N LEU A 9 6.35 0.31 -4.65
CA LEU A 9 5.98 -0.67 -3.64
C LEU A 9 4.55 -1.11 -3.90
N ASN A 10 4.36 -2.39 -4.20
CA ASN A 10 3.04 -2.93 -4.43
C ASN A 10 2.34 -3.18 -3.11
N CYS A 11 1.13 -2.67 -2.98
CA CYS A 11 0.32 -2.83 -1.79
C CYS A 11 -0.99 -3.48 -2.21
N LEU A 12 -1.16 -4.74 -1.86
CA LEU A 12 -2.32 -5.54 -2.26
C LEU A 12 -3.20 -5.80 -1.05
N ILE A 13 -4.51 -5.69 -1.23
CA ILE A 13 -5.48 -6.05 -0.19
C ILE A 13 -6.53 -6.99 -0.78
N ASN A 14 -6.89 -8.02 -0.04
CA ASN A 14 -7.85 -9.01 -0.50
C ASN A 14 -9.19 -8.93 0.23
N SER A 15 -10.10 -9.84 -0.12
CA SER A 15 -11.46 -9.84 0.44
C SER A 15 -11.50 -10.16 1.94
N GLN A 16 -10.45 -10.70 2.49
CA GLN A 16 -10.34 -11.03 3.91
C GLN A 16 -9.67 -9.91 4.72
N GLY A 17 -9.33 -8.81 4.07
CA GLY A 17 -8.66 -7.70 4.73
C GLY A 17 -7.17 -7.90 4.96
N ASN A 18 -6.59 -8.91 4.32
CA ASN A 18 -5.16 -9.17 4.42
C ASN A 18 -4.41 -8.29 3.43
N VAL A 19 -3.27 -7.76 3.87
CA VAL A 19 -2.45 -6.84 3.08
C VAL A 19 -1.10 -7.45 2.79
N LEU A 20 -0.64 -7.30 1.55
CA LEU A 20 0.70 -7.68 1.14
C LEU A 20 1.45 -6.43 0.72
N LEU A 21 2.58 -6.16 1.37
CA LEU A 21 3.45 -5.05 1.01
C LEU A 21 4.73 -5.61 0.42
N GLY A 22 4.88 -5.41 -0.91
CA GLY A 22 6.04 -5.94 -1.59
C GLY A 22 6.16 -7.45 -1.48
N GLY A 23 5.00 -8.14 -1.36
CA GLY A 23 4.97 -9.58 -1.21
C GLY A 23 4.98 -10.08 0.23
N ASP A 24 5.19 -9.19 1.20
CA ASP A 24 5.23 -9.57 2.61
C ASP A 24 3.87 -9.32 3.27
N PRO A 25 3.32 -10.31 3.99
CA PRO A 25 2.04 -10.12 4.68
C PRO A 25 2.20 -9.16 5.86
N VAL A 26 1.30 -8.17 5.92
CA VAL A 26 1.30 -7.16 6.98
C VAL A 26 -0.12 -6.99 7.47
N ALA A 27 -0.31 -6.94 8.79
CA ALA A 27 -1.63 -6.68 9.34
C ALA A 27 -2.06 -5.26 8.98
N LEU A 28 -3.35 -5.08 8.68
CA LEU A 28 -3.87 -3.79 8.27
C LEU A 28 -3.51 -2.67 9.26
N LYS A 29 -3.58 -2.96 10.54
CA LYS A 29 -3.25 -1.99 11.60
C LYS A 29 -1.77 -1.60 11.63
N ASP A 30 -0.90 -2.42 11.04
CA ASP A 30 0.54 -2.19 11.06
C ASP A 30 1.06 -1.58 9.76
N VAL A 31 0.20 -1.37 8.78
CA VAL A 31 0.60 -0.85 7.47
C VAL A 31 1.29 0.51 7.61
N ASN A 32 0.76 1.42 8.43
CA ASN A 32 1.37 2.73 8.55
C ASN A 32 2.80 2.64 9.08
N LYS A 33 3.05 1.73 10.02
CA LYS A 33 4.39 1.53 10.58
C LYS A 33 5.36 1.02 9.52
N GLU A 34 4.94 0.01 8.74
CA GLU A 34 5.78 -0.55 7.67
C GLU A 34 6.06 0.49 6.58
N ILE A 35 5.04 1.24 6.20
CA ILE A 35 5.22 2.25 5.15
C ILE A 35 6.18 3.34 5.62
N ARG A 36 6.06 3.79 6.87
CA ARG A 36 7.00 4.79 7.42
C ARG A 36 8.43 4.29 7.36
N ARG A 37 8.65 3.03 7.72
CA ARG A 37 9.98 2.45 7.68
C ARG A 37 10.54 2.44 6.26
N ARG A 38 9.72 2.03 5.30
CA ARG A 38 10.15 1.97 3.91
C ARG A 38 10.38 3.35 3.32
N LEU A 39 9.57 4.34 3.70
CA LEU A 39 9.76 5.71 3.24
C LEU A 39 11.01 6.34 3.84
N ALA A 40 11.40 5.93 5.04
CA ALA A 40 12.64 6.40 5.66
C ALA A 40 13.86 5.90 4.88
N GLU A 41 13.74 4.73 4.27
CA GLU A 41 14.82 4.17 3.45
C GLU A 41 14.82 4.73 2.03
N ASN A 42 13.62 5.07 1.52
CA ASN A 42 13.46 5.57 0.15
C ASN A 42 12.28 6.52 0.10
N ASP A 43 12.54 7.81 0.19
CA ASP A 43 11.50 8.84 0.22
C ASP A 43 10.85 9.07 -1.15
N LYS A 44 11.36 8.45 -2.20
CA LYS A 44 10.79 8.55 -3.55
C LYS A 44 9.83 7.42 -3.87
N LEU A 45 9.54 6.61 -2.88
CA LEU A 45 8.70 5.43 -3.07
C LEU A 45 7.29 5.79 -3.52
N ILE A 46 6.80 5.06 -4.51
CA ILE A 46 5.42 5.17 -5.00
C ILE A 46 4.66 3.95 -4.51
N ILE A 47 3.58 4.17 -3.77
CA ILE A 47 2.78 3.08 -3.25
C ILE A 47 1.69 2.75 -4.28
N SER A 48 1.80 1.59 -4.90
CA SER A 48 0.81 1.13 -5.88
C SER A 48 -0.22 0.27 -5.17
N VAL A 49 -1.42 0.81 -4.97
CA VAL A 49 -2.49 0.13 -4.25
C VAL A 49 -3.37 -0.63 -5.23
N LYS A 50 -3.59 -1.91 -4.95
CA LYS A 50 -4.46 -2.74 -5.74
C LYS A 50 -5.34 -3.57 -4.83
N ALA A 51 -6.65 -3.50 -5.02
CA ALA A 51 -7.62 -4.24 -4.20
C ALA A 51 -8.26 -5.32 -5.04
N HIS A 52 -8.45 -6.50 -4.43
CA HIS A 52 -9.24 -7.54 -5.06
C HIS A 52 -10.68 -7.05 -5.21
N GLU A 53 -11.37 -7.48 -6.26
CA GLU A 53 -12.72 -7.00 -6.54
C GLU A 53 -13.72 -7.26 -5.41
N LYS A 54 -13.47 -8.29 -4.60
CA LYS A 54 -14.34 -8.64 -3.47
C LYS A 54 -13.89 -8.05 -2.16
N THR A 55 -12.91 -7.16 -2.18
CA THR A 55 -12.44 -6.48 -0.98
C THR A 55 -13.55 -5.60 -0.42
N LYS A 56 -13.75 -5.68 0.89
CA LYS A 56 -14.76 -4.86 1.55
C LYS A 56 -14.35 -3.39 1.51
N TYR A 57 -15.31 -2.53 1.22
CA TYR A 57 -15.05 -1.10 1.12
C TYR A 57 -14.43 -0.54 2.39
N GLY A 58 -14.92 -0.96 3.57
CA GLY A 58 -14.37 -0.52 4.84
C GLY A 58 -12.90 -0.88 5.01
N ASP A 59 -12.50 -2.07 4.58
CA ASP A 59 -11.11 -2.49 4.65
C ASP A 59 -10.25 -1.67 3.69
N TYR A 60 -10.77 -1.40 2.52
CA TYR A 60 -10.07 -0.57 1.55
C TYR A 60 -9.84 0.84 2.09
N VAL A 61 -10.89 1.44 2.68
CA VAL A 61 -10.79 2.78 3.26
C VAL A 61 -9.79 2.79 4.42
N SER A 62 -9.80 1.73 5.23
CA SER A 62 -8.84 1.62 6.33
C SER A 62 -7.40 1.56 5.82
N LEU A 63 -7.17 0.86 4.71
CA LEU A 63 -5.85 0.80 4.11
C LEU A 63 -5.39 2.18 3.65
N ILE A 64 -6.27 2.91 2.95
CA ILE A 64 -5.94 4.25 2.49
C ILE A 64 -5.65 5.17 3.68
N ASP A 65 -6.43 5.05 4.76
CA ASP A 65 -6.18 5.82 5.97
C ASP A 65 -4.81 5.52 6.56
N GLN A 66 -4.41 4.25 6.58
CA GLN A 66 -3.09 3.86 7.07
C GLN A 66 -1.98 4.50 6.23
N LEU A 67 -2.15 4.55 4.92
CA LEU A 67 -1.18 5.18 4.05
C LEU A 67 -1.06 6.68 4.31
N LYS A 68 -2.18 7.33 4.57
CA LYS A 68 -2.19 8.75 4.90
C LYS A 68 -1.50 9.00 6.24
N ARG A 69 -1.71 8.13 7.21
CA ARG A 69 -1.07 8.24 8.52
C ARG A 69 0.45 8.07 8.41
N ALA A 70 0.90 7.35 7.41
CA ALA A 70 2.33 7.16 7.16
C ALA A 70 2.94 8.32 6.36
N ASN A 71 2.14 9.32 6.02
CA ASN A 71 2.57 10.46 5.18
C ASN A 71 3.00 10.03 3.78
N ALA A 72 2.41 8.96 3.27
CA ALA A 72 2.65 8.52 1.91
C ALA A 72 1.95 9.49 0.96
N THR A 73 2.73 10.26 0.21
CA THR A 73 2.20 11.29 -0.69
C THR A 73 2.11 10.81 -2.14
N ARG A 74 2.83 9.76 -2.47
CA ARG A 74 2.83 9.21 -3.83
C ARG A 74 2.08 7.90 -3.84
N ILE A 75 0.77 7.99 -3.99
CA ILE A 75 -0.11 6.83 -3.99
C ILE A 75 -0.74 6.70 -5.36
N SER A 76 -0.57 5.54 -5.98
CA SER A 76 -1.20 5.20 -7.25
C SER A 76 -2.21 4.10 -6.98
N ILE A 77 -3.46 4.33 -7.38
CA ILE A 77 -4.52 3.34 -7.18
C ILE A 77 -4.82 2.68 -8.52
N ALA A 78 -4.64 1.36 -8.55
CA ALA A 78 -4.91 0.58 -9.75
C ALA A 78 -6.30 -0.05 -9.63
N ASP A 79 -6.96 -0.21 -10.78
CA ASP A 79 -8.24 -0.89 -10.81
C ASP A 79 -8.06 -2.36 -10.47
N SER A 80 -9.03 -2.93 -9.77
CA SER A 80 -8.99 -4.36 -9.46
C SER A 80 -9.30 -5.16 -10.72
N GLU A 81 -8.74 -6.33 -10.76
CA GLU A 81 -8.96 -7.28 -11.84
C GLU A 81 -10.22 -8.11 -11.61
#